data_7fb0874f60a852d2049371fde9211faa
#
_entry.id   7fb0874f60a852d2049371fde9211faa
#
_cell.length_a   1.000
_cell.length_b   1.000
_cell.length_c   1.000
_cell.angle_alpha   90.00
_cell.angle_beta   90.00
_cell.angle_gamma   90.00
#
_symmetry.space_group_name_H-M   'P 1'
#
loop_
_entity.id
_entity.type
_entity.pdbx_description
1 polymer ?
#
loop_
_entity_poly.entity_id
_entity_poly.type
_entity_poly.pdbx_seq_one_letter_code
_entity_poly.pdbx_strand_id
1 'polypeptide(L)'
;DCAFMYYEIKHESIDKHATKKIYRVTNEPHYSTVNGSGRFAYDFENKVESKDTKAFKEAIEAFKKAKNIKFNSFITNEEALILQKIADFTGVKLVNEDAKRYQEFLINYSKTSGKSLYSSKLSDVHNSNFVISVGSYLKSDLPNARYAFNNSVIMNKGAGLYFHPVADPVMEKIGKKGKTTEFIYHDAMVEESILYFIL
;
A
#
# COMPACT_ATOMS: atom_id res chain seq x y z
N ASP A 1 1.62 -2.08 -2.30
CA ASP A 1 1.61 -3.21 -3.25
C ASP A 1 2.44 -4.43 -2.81
N CYS A 2 3.10 -4.42 -1.67
CA CYS A 2 3.94 -5.51 -1.18
C CYS A 2 4.94 -6.05 -2.23
N ALA A 3 5.57 -5.14 -2.97
CA ALA A 3 6.58 -5.49 -3.97
C ALA A 3 7.94 -5.70 -3.31
N PHE A 4 8.65 -6.73 -3.73
CA PHE A 4 10.03 -6.94 -3.31
C PHE A 4 10.95 -5.91 -3.94
N MET A 5 11.80 -5.32 -3.10
CA MET A 5 12.77 -4.29 -3.52
C MET A 5 14.19 -4.72 -3.16
N TYR A 6 15.12 -4.43 -4.05
CA TYR A 6 16.55 -4.58 -3.80
C TYR A 6 17.19 -3.21 -3.66
N TYR A 7 17.94 -3.01 -2.59
CA TYR A 7 18.77 -1.83 -2.39
C TYR A 7 20.16 -2.09 -2.94
N GLU A 8 20.58 -1.28 -3.90
CA GLU A 8 21.94 -1.28 -4.40
C GLU A 8 22.76 -0.25 -3.58
N ILE A 9 23.74 -0.74 -2.86
CA ILE A 9 24.55 0.04 -1.92
C ILE A 9 25.89 0.33 -2.54
N LYS A 10 26.28 1.60 -2.54
CA LYS A 10 27.60 2.06 -2.95
C LYS A 10 28.47 2.38 -1.74
N HIS A 11 29.70 1.93 -1.76
CA HIS A 11 30.72 2.35 -0.82
C HIS A 11 31.46 3.57 -1.39
N GLU A 12 31.38 4.70 -0.71
CA GLU A 12 31.93 5.97 -1.24
C GLU A 12 33.35 6.30 -0.80
N SER A 13 34.02 5.44 -0.05
CA SER A 13 35.36 5.73 0.39
C SER A 13 36.28 4.52 0.31
N ILE A 14 37.53 4.79 -0.08
CA ILE A 14 38.66 3.86 -0.01
C ILE A 14 39.24 3.84 1.42
N ASP A 15 38.87 4.79 2.26
CA ASP A 15 39.37 4.94 3.63
C ASP A 15 38.51 4.13 4.65
N LYS A 16 39.09 3.93 5.85
CA LYS A 16 38.53 3.16 6.96
C LYS A 16 37.13 3.60 7.46
N HIS A 17 36.60 4.71 6.96
CA HIS A 17 35.29 5.28 7.30
C HIS A 17 34.33 5.28 6.09
N ALA A 18 34.38 4.23 5.27
CA ALA A 18 33.49 4.09 4.13
C ALA A 18 32.02 4.25 4.54
N THR A 19 31.37 5.29 4.05
CA THR A 19 29.93 5.46 4.20
C THR A 19 29.22 4.60 3.19
N LYS A 20 28.25 3.83 3.66
CA LYS A 20 27.36 3.06 2.80
C LYS A 20 26.18 3.93 2.42
N LYS A 21 25.95 4.14 1.15
CA LYS A 21 24.77 4.86 0.67
C LYS A 21 23.96 4.00 -0.29
N ILE A 22 22.65 4.05 -0.12
CA ILE A 22 21.74 3.50 -1.12
C ILE A 22 21.78 4.45 -2.32
N TYR A 23 22.11 3.97 -3.48
CA TYR A 23 22.14 4.79 -4.68
C TYR A 23 21.06 4.42 -5.69
N ARG A 24 20.48 3.23 -5.58
CA ARG A 24 19.40 2.79 -6.43
C ARG A 24 18.51 1.77 -5.74
N VAL A 25 17.23 1.82 -6.04
CA VAL A 25 16.26 0.79 -5.68
C VAL A 25 15.75 0.12 -6.95
N THR A 26 15.86 -1.19 -7.00
CA THR A 26 15.34 -2.03 -8.08
C THR A 26 14.26 -2.98 -7.55
N ASN A 27 13.40 -3.43 -8.44
CA ASN A 27 12.40 -4.45 -8.14
C ASN A 27 12.84 -5.80 -8.70
N GLU A 28 12.25 -6.86 -8.20
CA GLU A 28 12.45 -8.19 -8.75
C GLU A 28 12.00 -8.25 -10.22
N PRO A 29 12.85 -8.72 -11.15
CA PRO A 29 12.64 -8.51 -12.58
C PRO A 29 11.37 -9.12 -13.17
N HIS A 30 10.83 -10.18 -12.57
CA HIS A 30 9.79 -10.99 -13.21
C HIS A 30 8.39 -10.86 -12.61
N TYR A 31 8.23 -10.29 -11.41
CA TYR A 31 6.99 -10.46 -10.66
C TYR A 31 6.34 -9.18 -10.14
N SER A 32 7.07 -8.09 -10.08
CA SER A 32 6.56 -6.88 -9.47
C SER A 32 7.11 -5.61 -10.10
N THR A 33 6.40 -4.53 -9.91
CA THR A 33 6.87 -3.18 -10.19
C THR A 33 6.87 -2.36 -8.92
N VAL A 34 7.61 -1.27 -8.91
CA VAL A 34 7.72 -0.35 -7.79
C VAL A 34 7.23 1.02 -8.25
N ASN A 35 6.38 1.66 -7.46
CA ASN A 35 5.94 3.02 -7.72
C ASN A 35 7.08 4.05 -7.53
N GLY A 36 6.83 5.30 -7.87
CA GLY A 36 7.84 6.36 -7.76
C GLY A 36 8.37 6.53 -6.33
N SER A 37 7.49 6.48 -5.33
CA SER A 37 7.91 6.59 -3.92
C SER A 37 8.83 5.45 -3.51
N GLY A 38 8.49 4.21 -3.82
CA GLY A 38 9.34 3.06 -3.51
C GLY A 38 10.69 3.12 -4.23
N ARG A 39 10.73 3.69 -5.46
CA ARG A 39 11.94 3.76 -6.26
C ARG A 39 12.89 4.90 -5.83
N PHE A 40 12.37 6.01 -5.38
CA PHE A 40 13.15 7.24 -5.16
C PHE A 40 13.21 7.70 -3.71
N ALA A 41 12.39 7.15 -2.79
CA ALA A 41 12.37 7.57 -1.40
C ALA A 41 13.66 7.28 -0.63
N TYR A 42 14.54 6.41 -1.11
CA TYR A 42 15.83 6.15 -0.50
C TYR A 42 16.71 7.39 -0.33
N ASP A 43 16.46 8.43 -1.12
CA ASP A 43 17.20 9.68 -1.02
C ASP A 43 16.95 10.42 0.33
N PHE A 44 15.80 10.19 0.94
CA PHE A 44 15.53 10.67 2.30
C PHE A 44 16.42 10.00 3.33
N GLU A 45 16.64 8.69 3.22
CA GLU A 45 17.55 7.96 4.11
C GLU A 45 18.98 8.50 4.03
N ASN A 46 19.44 8.86 2.83
CA ASN A 46 20.76 9.43 2.61
C ASN A 46 20.90 10.87 3.13
N LYS A 47 19.79 11.57 3.40
CA LYS A 47 19.79 12.99 3.82
C LYS A 47 19.65 13.20 5.32
N VAL A 48 19.57 12.16 6.12
CA VAL A 48 19.48 12.30 7.59
C VAL A 48 20.82 12.74 8.15
N GLU A 49 20.98 14.06 8.37
CA GLU A 49 22.26 14.64 8.77
C GLU A 49 22.46 14.73 10.29
N SER A 50 21.41 15.04 11.05
CA SER A 50 21.53 15.17 12.50
C SER A 50 20.23 14.89 13.24
N LYS A 51 20.35 14.38 14.46
CA LYS A 51 19.22 14.25 15.38
C LYS A 51 19.06 15.51 16.21
N ASP A 52 17.91 16.13 16.19
CA ASP A 52 17.54 17.17 17.16
C ASP A 52 17.37 16.53 18.55
N THR A 53 18.42 16.59 19.35
CA THR A 53 18.44 15.99 20.70
C THR A 53 17.47 16.67 21.65
N LYS A 54 17.13 17.96 21.44
CA LYS A 54 16.17 18.69 22.26
C LYS A 54 14.76 18.21 21.94
N ALA A 55 14.38 18.22 20.67
CA ALA A 55 13.08 17.71 20.23
C ALA A 55 12.86 16.23 20.63
N PHE A 56 13.91 15.41 20.58
CA PHE A 56 13.82 14.02 21.02
C PHE A 56 13.53 13.90 22.52
N LYS A 57 14.18 14.70 23.38
CA LYS A 57 13.88 14.73 24.82
C LYS A 57 12.47 15.20 25.10
N GLU A 58 12.02 16.25 24.41
CA GLU A 58 10.65 16.75 24.52
C GLU A 58 9.62 15.69 24.11
N ALA A 59 9.89 14.94 23.04
CA ALA A 59 9.07 13.81 22.61
C ALA A 59 8.98 12.71 23.69
N ILE A 60 10.10 12.34 24.31
CA ILE A 60 10.11 11.36 25.41
C ILE A 60 9.23 11.84 26.57
N GLU A 61 9.34 13.10 26.97
CA GLU A 61 8.51 13.64 28.06
C GLU A 61 7.02 13.71 27.71
N ALA A 62 6.71 13.95 26.43
CA ALA A 62 5.33 13.88 25.93
C ALA A 62 4.80 12.44 25.95
N PHE A 63 5.61 11.46 25.54
CA PHE A 63 5.24 10.04 25.59
C PHE A 63 4.94 9.56 27.02
N LYS A 64 5.73 9.99 28.01
CA LYS A 64 5.50 9.64 29.43
C LYS A 64 4.13 10.13 29.95
N LYS A 65 3.59 11.19 29.36
CA LYS A 65 2.31 11.80 29.78
C LYS A 65 1.14 11.38 28.87
N ALA A 66 1.42 10.68 27.78
CA ALA A 66 0.42 10.29 26.80
C ALA A 66 -0.60 9.31 27.43
N LYS A 67 -1.88 9.56 27.18
CA LYS A 67 -2.96 8.62 27.50
C LYS A 67 -3.33 7.73 26.31
N ASN A 68 -3.08 8.22 25.10
CA ASN A 68 -3.34 7.51 23.87
C ASN A 68 -2.14 7.68 22.93
N ILE A 69 -1.80 6.62 22.20
CA ILE A 69 -0.84 6.65 21.10
C ILE A 69 -1.61 6.28 19.85
N LYS A 70 -1.73 7.24 18.92
CA LYS A 70 -2.32 6.99 17.59
C LYS A 70 -1.19 6.67 16.61
N PHE A 71 -1.37 5.59 15.85
CA PHE A 71 -0.43 5.15 14.82
C PHE A 71 -1.18 4.59 13.62
N ASN A 72 -0.52 4.47 12.49
CA ASN A 72 -1.06 3.86 11.27
C ASN A 72 -0.48 2.46 11.04
N SER A 73 -0.93 1.78 10.01
CA SER A 73 -0.48 0.43 9.67
C SER A 73 0.83 0.39 8.85
N PHE A 74 1.50 1.56 8.64
CA PHE A 74 2.80 1.64 8.00
C PHE A 74 3.96 1.51 9.01
N ILE A 75 3.82 0.60 9.94
CA ILE A 75 4.84 0.25 10.92
C ILE A 75 5.29 -1.19 10.72
N THR A 76 6.50 -1.50 11.18
CA THR A 76 7.01 -2.87 11.18
C THR A 76 6.40 -3.70 12.32
N ASN A 77 6.52 -5.01 12.24
CA ASN A 77 6.08 -5.90 13.31
C ASN A 77 6.84 -5.64 14.62
N GLU A 78 8.13 -5.28 14.52
CA GLU A 78 8.97 -4.92 15.66
C GLU A 78 8.49 -3.64 16.34
N GLU A 79 8.15 -2.61 15.56
CA GLU A 79 7.57 -1.37 16.07
C GLU A 79 6.21 -1.63 16.74
N ALA A 80 5.36 -2.46 16.13
CA ALA A 80 4.10 -2.86 16.73
C ALA A 80 4.29 -3.58 18.06
N LEU A 81 5.28 -4.49 18.16
CA LEU A 81 5.63 -5.17 19.41
C LEU A 81 6.13 -4.20 20.47
N ILE A 82 6.92 -3.20 20.09
CA ILE A 82 7.40 -2.16 21.01
C ILE A 82 6.22 -1.35 21.55
N LEU A 83 5.31 -0.92 20.67
CA LEU A 83 4.09 -0.20 21.07
C LEU A 83 3.24 -1.02 22.03
N GLN A 84 3.08 -2.32 21.78
CA GLN A 84 2.35 -3.22 22.66
C GLN A 84 3.01 -3.29 24.04
N LYS A 85 4.33 -3.46 24.11
CA LYS A 85 5.07 -3.48 25.39
C LYS A 85 4.96 -2.15 26.16
N ILE A 86 4.98 -1.02 25.45
CA ILE A 86 4.76 0.30 26.06
C ILE A 86 3.35 0.35 26.66
N ALA A 87 2.35 -0.10 25.93
CA ALA A 87 0.97 -0.11 26.40
C ALA A 87 0.80 -1.02 27.63
N ASP A 88 1.35 -2.21 27.60
CA ASP A 88 1.31 -3.17 28.72
C ASP A 88 1.96 -2.62 29.99
N PHE A 89 3.07 -1.87 29.83
CA PHE A 89 3.80 -1.32 30.95
C PHE A 89 3.22 -0.02 31.51
N THR A 90 2.69 0.85 30.64
CA THR A 90 2.24 2.20 31.02
C THR A 90 0.74 2.34 31.14
N GLY A 91 -0.04 1.40 30.61
CA GLY A 91 -1.49 1.49 30.50
C GLY A 91 -1.98 2.47 29.41
N VAL A 92 -1.08 2.96 28.55
CA VAL A 92 -1.45 3.84 27.43
C VAL A 92 -2.32 3.09 26.43
N LYS A 93 -3.36 3.75 25.90
CA LYS A 93 -4.25 3.16 24.91
C LYS A 93 -3.66 3.29 23.51
N LEU A 94 -3.53 2.19 22.80
CA LEU A 94 -3.15 2.17 21.38
C LEU A 94 -4.37 2.38 20.50
N VAL A 95 -4.25 3.26 19.50
CA VAL A 95 -5.33 3.60 18.56
C VAL A 95 -4.84 3.50 17.13
N ASN A 96 -5.41 2.56 16.38
CA ASN A 96 -5.23 2.42 14.94
C ASN A 96 -6.59 2.17 14.31
N GLU A 97 -7.18 3.21 13.74
CA GLU A 97 -8.54 3.17 13.19
C GLU A 97 -8.62 2.28 11.93
N ASP A 98 -7.58 2.31 11.10
CA ASP A 98 -7.55 1.51 9.87
C ASP A 98 -7.45 0.03 10.17
N ALA A 99 -6.61 -0.35 11.14
CA ALA A 99 -6.53 -1.74 11.60
C ALA A 99 -7.85 -2.21 12.20
N LYS A 100 -8.55 -1.33 12.93
CA LYS A 100 -9.87 -1.66 13.48
C LYS A 100 -10.89 -1.93 12.37
N ARG A 101 -10.97 -1.05 11.36
CA ARG A 101 -11.86 -1.23 10.20
C ARG A 101 -11.56 -2.52 9.43
N TYR A 102 -10.27 -2.80 9.24
CA TYR A 102 -9.84 -4.02 8.59
C TYR A 102 -10.22 -5.27 9.39
N GLN A 103 -10.08 -5.23 10.71
CA GLN A 103 -10.50 -6.32 11.58
C GLN A 103 -12.03 -6.52 11.51
N GLU A 104 -12.81 -5.45 11.53
CA GLU A 104 -14.27 -5.52 11.37
C GLU A 104 -14.66 -6.12 10.01
N PHE A 105 -13.95 -5.72 8.94
CA PHE A 105 -14.10 -6.33 7.62
C PHE A 105 -13.83 -7.84 7.65
N LEU A 106 -12.72 -8.28 8.24
CA LEU A 106 -12.39 -9.70 8.31
C LEU A 106 -13.41 -10.52 9.12
N ILE A 107 -13.92 -9.95 10.20
CA ILE A 107 -14.97 -10.58 11.01
C ILE A 107 -16.24 -10.77 10.17
N ASN A 108 -16.68 -9.74 9.47
CA ASN A 108 -17.86 -9.78 8.63
C ASN A 108 -17.68 -10.71 7.43
N TYR A 109 -16.50 -10.65 6.79
CA TYR A 109 -16.14 -11.57 5.72
C TYR A 109 -16.19 -13.04 6.18
N SER A 110 -15.63 -13.34 7.36
CA SER A 110 -15.64 -14.68 7.93
C SER A 110 -17.06 -15.18 8.20
N LYS A 111 -17.93 -14.31 8.75
CA LYS A 111 -19.35 -14.65 9.00
C LYS A 111 -20.10 -14.96 7.71
N THR A 112 -19.84 -14.22 6.64
CA THR A 112 -20.56 -14.36 5.37
C THR A 112 -20.01 -15.48 4.50
N SER A 113 -18.68 -15.63 4.42
CA SER A 113 -18.01 -16.58 3.53
C SER A 113 -17.68 -17.93 4.17
N GLY A 114 -17.70 -18.02 5.49
CA GLY A 114 -17.21 -19.17 6.25
C GLY A 114 -15.67 -19.33 6.23
N LYS A 115 -14.94 -18.34 5.72
CA LYS A 115 -13.47 -18.35 5.61
C LYS A 115 -12.85 -17.32 6.55
N SER A 116 -11.74 -17.66 7.19
CA SER A 116 -11.03 -16.72 8.09
C SER A 116 -10.34 -15.56 7.34
N LEU A 117 -9.87 -15.80 6.12
CA LEU A 117 -9.19 -14.82 5.28
C LEU A 117 -9.59 -15.02 3.82
N TYR A 118 -9.56 -13.96 3.04
CA TYR A 118 -9.60 -14.08 1.58
C TYR A 118 -8.26 -14.62 1.07
N SER A 119 -8.31 -15.47 0.04
CA SER A 119 -7.14 -16.15 -0.53
C SER A 119 -6.77 -15.66 -1.93
N SER A 120 -7.43 -14.61 -2.42
CA SER A 120 -7.20 -14.08 -3.76
C SER A 120 -5.81 -13.48 -3.92
N LYS A 121 -5.22 -13.70 -5.08
CA LYS A 121 -3.90 -13.19 -5.47
C LYS A 121 -4.03 -12.32 -6.72
N LEU A 122 -3.02 -11.50 -6.99
CA LEU A 122 -2.97 -10.72 -8.23
C LEU A 122 -2.95 -11.61 -9.49
N SER A 123 -2.43 -12.83 -9.36
CA SER A 123 -2.52 -13.84 -10.43
C SER A 123 -3.96 -14.24 -10.77
N ASP A 124 -4.86 -14.20 -9.81
CA ASP A 124 -6.27 -14.52 -10.06
C ASP A 124 -6.93 -13.40 -10.87
N VAL A 125 -6.59 -12.14 -10.55
CA VAL A 125 -7.00 -10.98 -11.36
C VAL A 125 -6.42 -11.07 -12.77
N HIS A 126 -5.11 -11.36 -12.89
CA HIS A 126 -4.44 -11.53 -14.17
C HIS A 126 -5.13 -12.57 -15.06
N ASN A 127 -5.51 -13.71 -14.48
CA ASN A 127 -6.07 -14.85 -15.21
C ASN A 127 -7.60 -14.76 -15.40
N SER A 128 -8.24 -13.74 -14.86
CA SER A 128 -9.68 -13.55 -15.02
C SER A 128 -10.02 -13.03 -16.43
N ASN A 129 -11.25 -13.21 -16.84
CA ASN A 129 -11.79 -12.67 -18.10
C ASN A 129 -12.70 -11.46 -17.87
N PHE A 130 -12.95 -11.09 -16.60
CA PHE A 130 -13.67 -9.90 -16.22
C PHE A 130 -13.17 -9.36 -14.90
N VAL A 131 -12.87 -8.06 -14.84
CA VAL A 131 -12.35 -7.38 -13.65
C VAL A 131 -13.14 -6.13 -13.35
N ILE A 132 -13.51 -5.97 -12.08
CA ILE A 132 -14.10 -4.72 -11.59
C ILE A 132 -13.12 -4.10 -10.60
N SER A 133 -12.85 -2.81 -10.72
CA SER A 133 -12.11 -2.02 -9.76
C SER A 133 -12.97 -0.85 -9.30
N VAL A 134 -13.09 -0.67 -7.98
CA VAL A 134 -13.88 0.40 -7.37
C VAL A 134 -13.00 1.19 -6.41
N GLY A 135 -12.89 2.50 -6.61
CA GLY A 135 -12.27 3.45 -5.69
C GLY A 135 -10.74 3.47 -5.63
N SER A 136 -10.04 2.51 -6.22
CA SER A 136 -8.58 2.45 -6.18
C SER A 136 -7.95 3.23 -7.33
N TYR A 137 -7.02 4.16 -7.04
CA TYR A 137 -6.26 4.88 -8.07
C TYR A 137 -5.08 4.02 -8.54
N LEU A 138 -5.37 3.08 -9.45
CA LEU A 138 -4.45 2.01 -9.85
C LEU A 138 -3.17 2.53 -10.50
N LYS A 139 -3.21 3.69 -11.15
CA LYS A 139 -2.05 4.28 -11.82
C LYS A 139 -0.86 4.48 -10.88
N SER A 140 -1.08 5.00 -9.68
CA SER A 140 -0.03 5.43 -8.76
C SER A 140 0.05 4.57 -7.51
N ASP A 141 -1.09 4.16 -6.97
CA ASP A 141 -1.14 3.54 -5.64
C ASP A 141 -0.92 2.03 -5.70
N LEU A 142 -1.43 1.40 -6.76
CA LEU A 142 -1.40 -0.05 -6.92
C LEU A 142 -0.91 -0.50 -8.31
N PRO A 143 0.35 -0.19 -8.67
CA PRO A 143 0.85 -0.49 -10.01
C PRO A 143 0.81 -1.97 -10.38
N ASN A 144 1.01 -2.89 -9.43
CA ASN A 144 0.91 -4.32 -9.69
C ASN A 144 -0.54 -4.77 -9.95
N ALA A 145 -1.51 -4.21 -9.23
CA ALA A 145 -2.93 -4.45 -9.51
C ALA A 145 -3.33 -3.88 -10.88
N ARG A 146 -2.79 -2.71 -11.24
CA ARG A 146 -2.97 -2.16 -12.60
C ARG A 146 -2.44 -3.10 -13.68
N TYR A 147 -1.26 -3.69 -13.49
CA TYR A 147 -0.72 -4.66 -14.44
C TYR A 147 -1.59 -5.91 -14.53
N ALA A 148 -2.06 -6.42 -13.40
CA ALA A 148 -2.96 -7.57 -13.39
C ALA A 148 -4.27 -7.27 -14.14
N PHE A 149 -4.87 -6.09 -13.90
CA PHE A 149 -6.05 -5.61 -14.63
C PHE A 149 -5.78 -5.51 -16.14
N ASN A 150 -4.68 -4.84 -16.53
CA ASN A 150 -4.31 -4.71 -17.93
C ASN A 150 -4.10 -6.07 -18.61
N ASN A 151 -3.45 -7.01 -17.93
CA ASN A 151 -3.20 -8.33 -18.48
C ASN A 151 -4.50 -9.13 -18.65
N SER A 152 -5.43 -9.04 -17.71
CA SER A 152 -6.76 -9.63 -17.85
C SER A 152 -7.46 -9.11 -19.14
N VAL A 153 -7.45 -7.81 -19.33
CA VAL A 153 -8.15 -7.18 -20.48
C VAL A 153 -7.42 -7.40 -21.81
N ILE A 154 -6.10 -7.21 -21.83
CA ILE A 154 -5.34 -7.20 -23.10
C ILE A 154 -4.85 -8.60 -23.48
N MET A 155 -4.22 -9.32 -22.52
CA MET A 155 -3.62 -10.63 -22.80
C MET A 155 -4.68 -11.74 -22.85
N ASN A 156 -5.62 -11.72 -21.91
CA ASN A 156 -6.68 -12.74 -21.84
C ASN A 156 -7.93 -12.33 -22.64
N LYS A 157 -7.91 -11.18 -23.31
CA LYS A 157 -9.05 -10.67 -24.09
C LYS A 157 -10.32 -10.53 -23.25
N GLY A 158 -10.15 -10.23 -21.97
CA GLY A 158 -11.23 -10.03 -21.02
C GLY A 158 -11.86 -8.65 -21.13
N ALA A 159 -12.79 -8.37 -20.21
CA ALA A 159 -13.43 -7.08 -20.05
C ALA A 159 -13.20 -6.50 -18.66
N GLY A 160 -13.42 -5.20 -18.51
CA GLY A 160 -13.24 -4.54 -17.22
C GLY A 160 -14.15 -3.35 -17.01
N LEU A 161 -14.51 -3.12 -15.74
CA LEU A 161 -15.15 -1.90 -15.28
C LEU A 161 -14.22 -1.22 -14.27
N TYR A 162 -13.99 0.07 -14.46
CA TYR A 162 -13.18 0.87 -13.59
C TYR A 162 -13.97 2.06 -13.05
N PHE A 163 -14.32 2.00 -11.78
CA PHE A 163 -15.07 3.03 -11.08
C PHE A 163 -14.11 3.89 -10.27
N HIS A 164 -14.04 5.19 -10.57
CA HIS A 164 -13.19 6.11 -9.83
C HIS A 164 -13.70 7.55 -9.92
N PRO A 165 -13.60 8.35 -8.85
CA PRO A 165 -14.07 9.74 -8.87
C PRO A 165 -13.15 10.69 -9.64
N VAL A 166 -11.90 10.32 -9.86
CA VAL A 166 -10.90 11.18 -10.54
C VAL A 166 -10.45 10.52 -11.84
N ALA A 167 -10.27 11.34 -12.87
CA ALA A 167 -9.77 10.90 -14.17
C ALA A 167 -8.43 10.18 -14.07
N ASP A 168 -8.35 9.00 -14.67
CA ASP A 168 -7.12 8.21 -14.77
C ASP A 168 -6.80 7.98 -16.26
N PRO A 169 -5.97 8.84 -16.88
CA PRO A 169 -5.66 8.75 -18.31
C PRO A 169 -4.98 7.44 -18.72
N VAL A 170 -4.41 6.70 -17.78
CA VAL A 170 -3.80 5.39 -18.04
C VAL A 170 -4.89 4.32 -18.12
N MET A 171 -5.78 4.29 -17.13
CA MET A 171 -6.87 3.32 -17.07
C MET A 171 -7.90 3.54 -18.19
N GLU A 172 -8.20 4.80 -18.52
CA GLU A 172 -9.08 5.16 -19.65
C GLU A 172 -8.61 4.63 -21.01
N LYS A 173 -7.31 4.34 -21.15
CA LYS A 173 -6.72 3.82 -22.39
C LYS A 173 -6.68 2.30 -22.46
N ILE A 174 -6.88 1.61 -21.34
CA ILE A 174 -6.90 0.15 -21.30
C ILE A 174 -8.13 -0.35 -22.06
N GLY A 175 -7.93 -1.28 -22.97
CA GLY A 175 -9.03 -1.89 -23.72
C GLY A 175 -9.67 -1.03 -24.82
N LYS A 176 -9.23 0.21 -25.04
CA LYS A 176 -9.82 1.11 -26.08
C LYS A 176 -9.86 0.51 -27.50
N LYS A 177 -8.91 -0.32 -27.84
CA LYS A 177 -8.88 -0.98 -29.17
C LYS A 177 -9.99 -2.03 -29.34
N GLY A 178 -10.53 -2.56 -28.25
CA GLY A 178 -11.54 -3.62 -28.28
C GLY A 178 -12.87 -3.26 -27.62
N LYS A 179 -13.05 -2.05 -27.10
CA LYS A 179 -14.22 -1.63 -26.30
C LYS A 179 -14.54 -2.57 -25.13
N THR A 180 -13.52 -3.16 -24.54
CA THR A 180 -13.68 -4.18 -23.50
C THR A 180 -13.53 -3.62 -22.06
N THR A 181 -13.16 -2.34 -21.93
CA THR A 181 -13.09 -1.67 -20.64
C THR A 181 -13.89 -0.39 -20.64
N GLU A 182 -14.69 -0.19 -19.64
CA GLU A 182 -15.45 1.03 -19.41
C GLU A 182 -14.95 1.72 -18.15
N PHE A 183 -14.69 3.02 -18.28
CA PHE A 183 -14.36 3.91 -17.17
C PHE A 183 -15.64 4.63 -16.73
N ILE A 184 -16.01 4.45 -15.48
CA ILE A 184 -17.23 5.02 -14.89
C ILE A 184 -16.83 6.01 -13.82
N TYR A 185 -17.14 7.28 -14.07
CA TYR A 185 -16.98 8.33 -13.08
C TYR A 185 -18.11 8.30 -12.05
N HIS A 186 -17.77 8.55 -10.80
CA HIS A 186 -18.74 8.67 -9.72
C HIS A 186 -18.32 9.75 -8.73
N ASP A 187 -19.22 10.20 -7.90
CA ASP A 187 -18.91 11.10 -6.80
C ASP A 187 -18.07 10.40 -5.74
N ALA A 188 -17.23 11.15 -5.05
CA ALA A 188 -16.49 10.62 -3.92
C ALA A 188 -17.43 10.14 -2.81
N MET A 189 -17.04 9.10 -2.08
CA MET A 189 -17.78 8.52 -0.95
C MET A 189 -19.05 7.74 -1.33
N VAL A 190 -19.24 7.37 -2.61
CA VAL A 190 -20.38 6.55 -3.04
C VAL A 190 -19.98 5.10 -3.38
N GLU A 191 -18.73 4.72 -3.10
CA GLU A 191 -18.19 3.39 -3.43
C GLU A 191 -18.99 2.26 -2.80
N GLU A 192 -19.51 2.45 -1.59
CA GLU A 192 -20.36 1.48 -0.92
C GLU A 192 -21.67 1.26 -1.70
N SER A 193 -22.30 2.33 -2.20
CA SER A 193 -23.52 2.24 -3.01
C SER A 193 -23.27 1.53 -4.34
N ILE A 194 -22.09 1.74 -4.95
CA ILE A 194 -21.68 1.02 -6.16
C ILE A 194 -21.54 -0.47 -5.88
N LEU A 195 -20.92 -0.84 -4.76
CA LEU A 195 -20.79 -2.24 -4.37
C LEU A 195 -22.14 -2.90 -4.13
N TYR A 196 -23.09 -2.20 -3.49
CA TYR A 196 -24.46 -2.70 -3.33
C TYR A 196 -25.20 -2.88 -4.65
N PHE A 197 -24.91 -2.02 -5.63
CA PHE A 197 -25.52 -2.15 -6.97
C PHE A 197 -24.94 -3.34 -7.75
N ILE A 198 -23.68 -3.68 -7.54
CA ILE A 198 -23.00 -4.80 -8.22
C ILE A 198 -23.41 -6.16 -7.64
N LEU A 199 -23.77 -6.23 -6.35
CA LEU A 199 -24.20 -7.45 -5.66
C LEU A 199 -25.63 -7.81 -5.96
#